data_7ed3f0cd82a1c5833b29954312f31a33
#
_entry.id   7ed3f0cd82a1c5833b29954312f31a33
#
_cell.length_a   1.000
_cell.length_b   1.000
_cell.length_c   1.000
_cell.angle_alpha   90.00
_cell.angle_beta   90.00
_cell.angle_gamma   90.00
#
_symmetry.space_group_name_H-M   'P 1'
#
loop_
_entity.id
_entity.type
_entity.pdbx_description
1 polymer ?
#
loop_
_entity_poly.entity_id
_entity_poly.type
_entity_poly.pdbx_seq_one_letter_code
_entity_poly.pdbx_strand_id
1 'polypeptide(L)'
;MVAKLTLVGNLGVDPEIRYSNDGKPVVSCRVASNYRRRDAETRDWVDATNWFRVTTFGRLAERLADQANDGRLTKGSRIIVFGRLEASAYLDRNNQPQPSLDVVADDVLLADSRRGDTDDAGESAGPSSRPSFRGSRPEATGREPRPQADDTTDLEDLPF
;
A
#
# COMPACT_ATOMS: atom_id res chain seq x y z
N MET A 1 -11.77 0.04 -25.74
CA MET A 1 -11.53 0.73 -24.46
C MET A 1 -10.89 -0.25 -23.49
N VAL A 2 -9.83 0.12 -22.80
CA VAL A 2 -9.10 -0.77 -21.86
C VAL A 2 -9.09 -0.10 -20.49
N ALA A 3 -9.53 -0.82 -19.45
CA ALA A 3 -9.42 -0.33 -18.08
C ALA A 3 -7.98 -0.50 -17.61
N LYS A 4 -7.30 0.60 -17.31
CA LYS A 4 -5.97 0.58 -16.67
C LYS A 4 -6.10 0.75 -15.16
N LEU A 5 -5.28 0.01 -14.44
CA LEU A 5 -5.28 -0.08 -12.98
C LEU A 5 -3.87 0.16 -12.45
N THR A 6 -3.79 0.88 -11.35
CA THR A 6 -2.62 0.87 -10.46
C THR A 6 -3.02 0.15 -9.18
N LEU A 7 -2.37 -0.97 -8.88
CA LEU A 7 -2.63 -1.80 -7.72
C LEU A 7 -1.46 -1.75 -6.76
N VAL A 8 -1.71 -1.42 -5.51
CA VAL A 8 -0.74 -1.50 -4.42
C VAL A 8 -1.18 -2.58 -3.46
N GLY A 9 -0.31 -3.53 -3.17
CA GLY A 9 -0.65 -4.63 -2.29
C GLY A 9 0.55 -5.48 -1.91
N ASN A 10 0.27 -6.54 -1.16
CA ASN A 10 1.29 -7.48 -0.71
C ASN A 10 1.05 -8.86 -1.34
N LEU A 11 2.13 -9.57 -1.63
CA LEU A 11 2.04 -10.95 -2.09
C LEU A 11 1.47 -11.87 -1.00
N GLY A 12 0.41 -12.57 -1.31
CA GLY A 12 -0.21 -13.52 -0.39
C GLY A 12 0.50 -14.87 -0.33
N VAL A 13 1.15 -15.23 -1.43
CA VAL A 13 1.95 -16.45 -1.63
C VAL A 13 3.16 -16.10 -2.48
N ASP A 14 4.15 -17.00 -2.52
CA ASP A 14 5.28 -16.84 -3.43
C ASP A 14 4.83 -16.82 -4.89
N PRO A 15 5.52 -16.09 -5.77
CA PRO A 15 5.20 -16.04 -7.19
C PRO A 15 5.30 -17.43 -7.83
N GLU A 16 4.34 -17.77 -8.65
CA GLU A 16 4.36 -18.99 -9.44
C GLU A 16 4.97 -18.70 -10.82
N ILE A 17 6.06 -19.38 -11.13
CA ILE A 17 6.76 -19.28 -12.42
C ILE A 17 6.37 -20.46 -13.27
N ARG A 18 5.82 -20.22 -14.43
CA ARG A 18 5.51 -21.23 -15.45
C ARG A 18 6.22 -20.86 -16.75
N TYR A 19 6.47 -21.85 -17.59
CA TYR A 19 7.04 -21.64 -18.90
C TYR A 19 5.99 -21.99 -19.97
N SER A 20 5.85 -21.08 -20.93
CA SER A 20 5.00 -21.33 -22.10
C SER A 20 5.64 -22.38 -23.01
N ASN A 21 4.88 -22.89 -23.99
CA ASN A 21 5.39 -23.88 -24.95
C ASN A 21 6.63 -23.36 -25.73
N ASP A 22 6.78 -22.05 -25.83
CA ASP A 22 7.92 -21.39 -26.47
C ASP A 22 9.10 -21.17 -25.51
N GLY A 23 9.05 -21.74 -24.30
CA GLY A 23 10.10 -21.61 -23.28
C GLY A 23 10.17 -20.23 -22.61
N LYS A 24 9.19 -19.35 -22.83
CA LYS A 24 9.14 -18.02 -22.20
C LYS A 24 8.49 -18.09 -20.83
N PRO A 25 9.08 -17.44 -19.81
CA PRO A 25 8.49 -17.43 -18.48
C PRO A 25 7.20 -16.62 -18.43
N VAL A 26 6.26 -17.09 -17.64
CA VAL A 26 5.04 -16.41 -17.23
C VAL A 26 5.00 -16.45 -15.72
N VAL A 27 4.94 -15.29 -15.09
CA VAL A 27 4.88 -15.21 -13.63
C VAL A 27 3.49 -14.79 -13.18
N SER A 28 2.91 -15.60 -12.29
CA SER A 28 1.61 -15.34 -11.69
C SER A 28 1.78 -15.06 -10.20
N CYS A 29 1.18 -13.97 -9.74
CA CYS A 29 1.20 -13.54 -8.35
C CYS A 29 -0.22 -13.39 -7.80
N ARG A 30 -0.44 -13.75 -6.54
CA ARG A 30 -1.64 -13.37 -5.80
C ARG A 30 -1.36 -12.18 -4.92
N VAL A 31 -2.06 -11.08 -5.16
CA VAL A 31 -1.86 -9.79 -4.48
C VAL A 31 -3.07 -9.45 -3.63
N ALA A 32 -2.82 -9.22 -2.35
CA ALA A 32 -3.80 -8.73 -1.39
C ALA A 32 -3.74 -7.21 -1.33
N SER A 33 -4.83 -6.54 -1.66
CA SER A 33 -5.00 -5.11 -1.47
C SER A 33 -5.95 -4.88 -0.30
N ASN A 34 -5.40 -4.38 0.81
CA ASN A 34 -6.16 -4.11 2.02
C ASN A 34 -6.72 -2.70 1.99
N TYR A 35 -7.97 -2.56 2.38
CA TYR A 35 -8.65 -1.28 2.51
C TYR A 35 -9.61 -1.31 3.69
N ARG A 36 -10.00 -0.14 4.14
CA ARG A 36 -11.03 -0.03 5.18
C ARG A 36 -12.33 0.43 4.55
N ARG A 37 -13.41 -0.22 4.90
CA ARG A 37 -14.75 0.19 4.51
C ARG A 37 -15.61 0.42 5.74
N ARG A 38 -16.61 1.27 5.60
CA ARG A 38 -17.61 1.44 6.64
C ARG A 38 -18.67 0.36 6.48
N ASP A 39 -18.96 -0.35 7.56
CA ASP A 39 -20.06 -1.30 7.59
C ASP A 39 -21.39 -0.56 7.50
N ALA A 40 -22.34 -1.10 6.72
CA ALA A 40 -23.61 -0.43 6.47
C ALA A 40 -24.56 -0.52 7.68
N GLU A 41 -24.45 -1.57 8.47
CA GLU A 41 -25.34 -1.83 9.62
C GLU A 41 -24.80 -1.22 10.91
N THR A 42 -23.54 -1.52 11.24
CA THR A 42 -22.92 -1.08 12.49
C THR A 42 -22.31 0.32 12.40
N ARG A 43 -22.09 0.84 11.18
CA ARG A 43 -21.35 2.07 10.89
C ARG A 43 -19.89 2.08 11.36
N ASP A 44 -19.36 0.96 11.79
CA ASP A 44 -17.99 0.80 12.19
C ASP A 44 -17.05 0.65 10.98
N TRP A 45 -15.77 0.96 11.20
CA TRP A 45 -14.75 0.74 10.20
C TRP A 45 -14.26 -0.71 10.28
N VAL A 46 -14.46 -1.47 9.18
CA VAL A 46 -14.01 -2.85 9.06
C VAL A 46 -12.91 -2.94 8.01
N ASP A 47 -11.91 -3.75 8.30
CA ASP A 47 -10.85 -4.04 7.34
C ASP A 47 -11.36 -5.06 6.32
N ALA A 48 -11.08 -4.81 5.06
CA ALA A 48 -11.44 -5.66 3.94
C ALA A 48 -10.24 -5.88 3.02
N THR A 49 -10.22 -7.01 2.32
CA THR A 49 -9.14 -7.38 1.41
C THR A 49 -9.71 -7.79 0.07
N ASN A 50 -9.23 -7.17 -0.99
CA ASN A 50 -9.47 -7.64 -2.34
C ASN A 50 -8.26 -8.44 -2.82
N TRP A 51 -8.54 -9.59 -3.44
CA TRP A 51 -7.53 -10.46 -4.00
C TRP A 51 -7.49 -10.32 -5.51
N PHE A 52 -6.29 -10.05 -6.01
CA PHE A 52 -6.01 -9.94 -7.44
C PHE A 52 -5.07 -11.04 -7.89
N ARG A 53 -5.34 -11.62 -9.04
CA ARG A 53 -4.38 -12.46 -9.74
C ARG A 53 -3.65 -11.59 -10.75
N VAL A 54 -2.36 -11.41 -10.55
CA VAL A 54 -1.51 -10.61 -11.43
C VAL A 54 -0.70 -11.55 -12.30
N THR A 55 -0.79 -11.42 -13.60
CA THR A 55 -0.03 -12.23 -14.56
C THR A 55 0.88 -11.33 -15.38
N THR A 56 2.12 -11.76 -15.54
CA THR A 56 3.15 -11.03 -16.30
C THR A 56 3.72 -11.88 -17.42
N PHE A 57 4.11 -11.23 -18.50
CA PHE A 57 4.63 -11.88 -19.70
C PHE A 57 5.92 -11.20 -20.19
N GLY A 58 6.69 -11.91 -21.04
CA GLY A 58 7.86 -11.39 -21.72
C GLY A 58 8.95 -10.93 -20.76
N ARG A 59 9.65 -9.83 -21.08
CA ARG A 59 10.77 -9.30 -20.29
C ARG A 59 10.43 -8.96 -18.86
N LEU A 60 9.18 -8.56 -18.61
CA LEU A 60 8.71 -8.30 -17.25
C LEU A 60 8.67 -9.60 -16.45
N ALA A 61 8.18 -10.69 -17.04
CA ALA A 61 8.15 -11.99 -16.39
C ALA A 61 9.56 -12.55 -16.14
N GLU A 62 10.50 -12.36 -17.08
CA GLU A 62 11.91 -12.74 -16.90
C GLU A 62 12.50 -12.02 -15.68
N ARG A 63 12.36 -10.68 -15.61
CA ARG A 63 12.83 -9.87 -14.48
C ARG A 63 12.23 -10.31 -13.14
N LEU A 64 10.92 -10.59 -13.12
CA LEU A 64 10.25 -11.01 -11.89
C LEU A 64 10.62 -12.45 -11.49
N ALA A 65 10.86 -13.34 -12.46
CA ALA A 65 11.34 -14.68 -12.21
C ALA A 65 12.74 -14.66 -11.56
N ASP A 66 13.65 -13.81 -12.07
CA ASP A 66 14.98 -13.61 -11.49
C ASP A 66 14.87 -13.08 -10.05
N GLN A 67 14.01 -12.08 -9.82
CA GLN A 67 13.80 -11.51 -8.48
C GLN A 67 13.18 -12.52 -7.50
N ALA A 68 12.32 -13.41 -7.97
CA ALA A 68 11.75 -14.48 -7.17
C ALA A 68 12.81 -15.54 -6.83
N ASN A 69 13.63 -15.95 -7.80
CA ASN A 69 14.74 -16.88 -7.59
C ASN A 69 15.80 -16.31 -6.63
N ASP A 70 16.07 -15.01 -6.70
CA ASP A 70 16.99 -14.30 -5.79
C ASP A 70 16.39 -14.08 -4.38
N GLY A 71 15.15 -14.50 -4.12
CA GLY A 71 14.47 -14.31 -2.85
C GLY A 71 14.06 -12.86 -2.57
N ARG A 72 14.10 -11.98 -3.57
CA ARG A 72 13.68 -10.58 -3.44
C ARG A 72 12.16 -10.42 -3.56
N LEU A 73 11.52 -11.29 -4.31
CA LEU A 73 10.08 -11.30 -4.52
C LEU A 73 9.49 -12.57 -3.91
N THR A 74 9.04 -12.46 -2.67
CA THR A 74 8.51 -13.57 -1.88
C THR A 74 7.15 -13.22 -1.28
N LYS A 75 6.50 -14.20 -0.65
CA LYS A 75 5.29 -13.96 0.14
C LYS A 75 5.51 -12.80 1.12
N GLY A 76 4.56 -11.86 1.16
CA GLY A 76 4.61 -10.66 2.00
C GLY A 76 5.26 -9.45 1.34
N SER A 77 6.05 -9.62 0.27
CA SER A 77 6.65 -8.50 -0.45
C SER A 77 5.58 -7.52 -0.92
N ARG A 78 5.83 -6.23 -0.69
CA ARG A 78 4.95 -5.15 -1.14
C ARG A 78 5.30 -4.77 -2.57
N ILE A 79 4.29 -4.72 -3.43
CA ILE A 79 4.46 -4.39 -4.84
C ILE A 79 3.47 -3.33 -5.30
N ILE A 80 3.87 -2.61 -6.33
CA ILE A 80 3.02 -1.71 -7.10
C ILE A 80 2.92 -2.28 -8.52
N VAL A 81 1.72 -2.55 -8.97
CA VAL A 81 1.44 -3.14 -10.29
C VAL A 81 0.72 -2.12 -11.14
N PHE A 82 1.19 -1.92 -12.35
CA PHE A 82 0.51 -1.17 -13.40
C PHE A 82 0.07 -2.15 -14.46
N GLY A 83 -1.21 -2.12 -14.85
CA GLY A 83 -1.70 -3.10 -15.80
C GLY A 83 -3.14 -2.88 -16.23
N ARG A 84 -3.67 -3.89 -16.90
CA ARG A 84 -5.06 -3.94 -17.36
C ARG A 84 -5.85 -4.86 -16.46
N LEU A 85 -7.00 -4.39 -16.00
CA LEU A 85 -7.94 -5.18 -15.22
C LEU A 85 -8.88 -5.95 -16.16
N GLU A 86 -8.98 -7.23 -15.94
CA GLU A 86 -9.96 -8.14 -16.55
C GLU A 86 -10.81 -8.71 -15.42
N ALA A 87 -12.08 -8.35 -15.41
CA ALA A 87 -13.03 -8.87 -14.43
C ALA A 87 -13.84 -9.99 -15.08
N SER A 88 -13.87 -11.14 -14.43
CA SER A 88 -14.67 -12.30 -14.84
C SER A 88 -15.38 -12.90 -13.63
N ALA A 89 -16.28 -13.82 -13.87
CA ALA A 89 -16.92 -14.59 -12.82
C ALA A 89 -16.62 -16.06 -13.02
N TYR A 90 -16.36 -16.78 -11.94
CA TYR A 90 -16.24 -18.23 -11.94
C TYR A 90 -17.18 -18.83 -10.90
N LEU A 91 -17.53 -20.08 -11.09
CA LEU A 91 -18.33 -20.82 -10.11
C LEU A 91 -17.38 -21.48 -9.09
N ASP A 92 -17.64 -21.28 -7.80
CA ASP A 92 -16.93 -21.96 -6.76
C ASP A 92 -17.39 -23.43 -6.60
N ARG A 93 -16.81 -24.16 -5.65
CA ARG A 93 -17.17 -25.57 -5.38
C ARG A 93 -18.63 -25.76 -4.97
N ASN A 94 -19.27 -24.71 -4.49
CA ASN A 94 -20.68 -24.70 -4.10
C ASN A 94 -21.60 -24.19 -5.21
N ASN A 95 -21.06 -24.08 -6.46
CA ASN A 95 -21.77 -23.56 -7.63
C ASN A 95 -22.26 -22.12 -7.47
N GLN A 96 -21.55 -21.33 -6.62
CA GLN A 96 -21.85 -19.92 -6.41
C GLN A 96 -20.94 -19.05 -7.29
N PRO A 97 -21.46 -18.02 -7.98
CA PRO A 97 -20.65 -17.13 -8.78
C PRO A 97 -19.75 -16.27 -7.89
N GLN A 98 -18.45 -16.37 -8.12
CA GLN A 98 -17.42 -15.58 -7.44
C GLN A 98 -16.73 -14.66 -8.45
N PRO A 99 -16.43 -13.42 -8.08
CA PRO A 99 -15.67 -12.52 -8.95
C PRO A 99 -14.20 -12.94 -9.01
N SER A 100 -13.65 -12.98 -10.22
CA SER A 100 -12.22 -13.06 -10.46
C SER A 100 -11.72 -11.70 -10.94
N LEU A 101 -10.72 -11.19 -10.25
CA LEU A 101 -10.05 -9.94 -10.57
C LEU A 101 -8.66 -10.29 -11.11
N ASP A 102 -8.56 -10.37 -12.42
CA ASP A 102 -7.34 -10.72 -13.11
C ASP A 102 -6.68 -9.45 -13.66
N VAL A 103 -5.39 -9.30 -13.42
CA VAL A 103 -4.61 -8.15 -13.89
C VAL A 103 -3.48 -8.63 -14.78
N VAL A 104 -3.48 -8.20 -16.02
CA VAL A 104 -2.33 -8.36 -16.92
C VAL A 104 -1.42 -7.17 -16.71
N ALA A 105 -0.26 -7.41 -16.08
CA ALA A 105 0.64 -6.35 -15.72
C ALA A 105 1.47 -5.87 -16.91
N ASP A 106 1.52 -4.55 -17.07
CA ASP A 106 2.41 -3.85 -18.00
C ASP A 106 3.75 -3.52 -17.32
N ASP A 107 3.73 -3.21 -15.99
CA ASP A 107 4.93 -3.03 -15.16
C ASP A 107 4.65 -3.40 -13.69
N VAL A 108 5.72 -3.80 -12.99
CA VAL A 108 5.69 -4.14 -11.56
C VAL A 108 6.93 -3.57 -10.87
N LEU A 109 6.71 -2.82 -9.80
CA LEU A 109 7.75 -2.27 -8.94
C LEU A 109 7.68 -2.93 -7.56
N LEU A 110 8.83 -3.32 -7.03
CA LEU A 110 8.92 -3.70 -5.62
C LEU A 110 8.91 -2.43 -4.78
N ALA A 111 7.91 -2.32 -3.89
CA ALA A 111 7.77 -1.22 -2.94
C ALA A 111 8.29 -1.63 -1.56
N ASP A 112 9.11 -2.66 -1.51
CA ASP A 112 9.75 -3.10 -0.29
C ASP A 112 10.80 -2.07 0.11
N SER A 113 10.43 -1.19 1.04
CA SER A 113 11.44 -0.48 1.79
C SER A 113 12.14 -1.54 2.64
N ARG A 114 13.29 -2.04 2.18
CA ARG A 114 14.24 -2.64 3.09
C ARG A 114 14.35 -1.68 4.26
N ARG A 115 13.89 -2.09 5.43
CA ARG A 115 14.47 -1.59 6.66
C ARG A 115 15.95 -1.83 6.48
N GLY A 116 16.68 -0.75 6.17
CA GLY A 116 18.13 -0.83 6.17
C GLY A 116 18.51 -1.40 7.51
N ASP A 117 19.19 -2.53 7.49
CA ASP A 117 20.09 -2.93 8.54
C ASP A 117 21.12 -1.82 8.66
N THR A 118 20.79 -0.82 9.47
CA THR A 118 21.76 0.05 10.09
C THR A 118 22.07 -0.56 11.45
N ASP A 119 22.55 -1.79 11.42
CA ASP A 119 23.44 -2.34 12.42
C ASP A 119 24.86 -2.09 11.91
N ASP A 120 25.26 -0.84 11.88
CA ASP A 120 26.65 -0.49 12.02
C ASP A 120 26.80 0.20 13.38
N ALA A 121 27.07 -0.62 14.39
CA ALA A 121 27.61 -0.23 15.65
C ALA A 121 29.01 0.35 15.42
N GLY A 122 29.06 1.62 15.10
CA GLY A 122 30.26 2.44 15.16
C GLY A 122 30.38 3.09 16.54
N GLU A 123 30.87 2.33 17.47
CA GLU A 123 31.41 2.82 18.74
C GLU A 123 32.52 3.83 18.47
N SER A 124 32.32 5.08 18.83
CA SER A 124 33.40 6.01 19.06
C SER A 124 32.95 7.11 20.00
N ALA A 125 33.53 7.04 21.14
CA ALA A 125 33.48 7.94 22.29
C ALA A 125 33.89 9.39 21.94
N GLY A 126 33.24 10.35 22.62
CA GLY A 126 33.76 11.69 22.78
C GLY A 126 32.75 12.64 23.43
N PRO A 127 32.98 13.10 24.65
CA PRO A 127 32.09 14.03 25.33
C PRO A 127 32.48 15.47 25.02
N SER A 128 31.55 16.29 24.57
CA SER A 128 31.81 17.72 24.64
C SER A 128 30.52 18.55 24.60
N SER A 129 30.30 19.15 25.75
CA SER A 129 29.80 20.50 26.05
C SER A 129 28.40 20.90 25.55
N ARG A 130 27.49 20.87 26.50
CA ARG A 130 26.33 21.74 26.56
C ARG A 130 26.76 23.20 26.78
N PRO A 131 26.22 24.18 26.13
CA PRO A 131 26.10 25.51 26.70
C PRO A 131 24.73 25.65 27.38
N SER A 132 24.78 25.76 28.69
CA SER A 132 23.72 26.24 29.54
C SER A 132 23.50 27.74 29.26
N PHE A 133 22.31 28.08 28.72
CA PHE A 133 21.87 29.47 28.75
C PHE A 133 20.94 29.66 29.96
N ARG A 134 21.49 30.29 30.96
CA ARG A 134 20.81 30.79 32.14
C ARG A 134 20.53 32.27 31.91
N GLY A 135 19.27 32.68 32.01
CA GLY A 135 18.96 34.10 31.89
C GLY A 135 17.45 34.36 31.96
N SER A 136 16.98 34.50 33.18
CA SER A 136 16.16 35.58 33.70
C SER A 136 14.73 35.77 33.19
N ARG A 137 13.83 35.45 34.07
CA ARG A 137 12.46 35.96 34.17
C ARG A 137 12.48 37.47 34.50
N PRO A 138 11.51 38.25 33.98
CA PRO A 138 10.71 39.00 34.93
C PRO A 138 9.21 38.81 34.77
N GLU A 139 8.59 38.80 35.89
CA GLU A 139 7.19 38.92 36.24
C GLU A 139 6.56 40.23 35.74
N ALA A 140 5.33 40.24 35.32
CA ALA A 140 4.23 40.93 35.98
C ALA A 140 3.08 41.31 34.99
N THR A 141 1.91 40.95 35.45
CA THR A 141 0.64 41.73 35.49
C THR A 141 -0.16 41.98 34.19
N GLY A 142 -1.31 41.33 34.14
CA GLY A 142 -2.52 42.11 34.18
C GLY A 142 -3.43 42.07 32.98
N ARG A 143 -4.63 41.59 33.23
CA ARG A 143 -5.93 41.97 32.62
C ARG A 143 -6.43 41.16 31.41
N GLU A 144 -7.41 40.35 31.70
CA GLU A 144 -8.64 40.11 30.88
C GLU A 144 -9.33 41.42 30.51
N PRO A 145 -10.24 41.52 29.51
CA PRO A 145 -11.35 40.59 29.32
C PRO A 145 -11.69 40.25 27.84
N ARG A 146 -12.56 39.26 27.69
CA ARG A 146 -13.32 38.90 26.49
C ARG A 146 -14.11 40.07 25.90
N PRO A 147 -14.44 39.99 24.61
CA PRO A 147 -15.85 39.79 24.30
C PRO A 147 -16.15 38.66 23.31
N GLN A 148 -17.33 38.10 23.53
CA GLN A 148 -18.11 37.28 22.63
C GLN A 148 -18.49 38.09 21.36
N ALA A 149 -18.50 37.42 20.24
CA ALA A 149 -19.38 37.72 19.14
C ALA A 149 -19.79 36.44 18.45
N ASP A 150 -21.07 36.18 18.54
CA ASP A 150 -21.85 35.29 17.67
C ASP A 150 -21.63 35.67 16.24
N ASP A 151 -21.46 34.70 15.38
CA ASP A 151 -21.93 34.77 14.01
C ASP A 151 -22.31 33.40 13.49
N THR A 152 -23.61 33.18 13.58
CA THR A 152 -24.36 32.15 12.84
C THR A 152 -24.30 32.55 11.37
N THR A 153 -23.67 31.70 10.55
CA THR A 153 -23.90 31.75 9.12
C THR A 153 -24.41 30.41 8.66
N ASP A 154 -25.71 30.38 8.42
CA ASP A 154 -26.44 29.39 7.66
C ASP A 154 -25.72 29.12 6.33
N LEU A 155 -25.45 27.85 6.09
CA LEU A 155 -25.19 27.30 4.77
C LEU A 155 -26.15 26.14 4.52
N GLU A 156 -27.43 26.50 4.44
CA GLU A 156 -28.39 25.73 3.64
C GLU A 156 -28.28 26.22 2.20
N ASP A 157 -28.42 25.25 1.30
CA ASP A 157 -28.46 25.33 -0.15
C ASP A 157 -27.14 25.07 -0.89
N LEU A 158 -26.88 23.80 -1.12
CA LEU A 158 -26.30 23.32 -2.39
C LEU A 158 -27.05 22.07 -2.86
N PRO A 159 -27.74 22.12 -4.00
CA PRO A 159 -28.41 20.99 -4.60
C PRO A 159 -27.44 20.22 -5.49
N PHE A 160 -27.15 18.97 -5.12
CA PHE A 160 -26.75 17.91 -6.06
C PHE A 160 -27.27 16.58 -5.56
#